data_2cca93888e045d2910c318a40841f6b7
#
_entry.id   2cca93888e045d2910c318a40841f6b7
#
_cell.length_a   1.000
_cell.length_b   1.000
_cell.length_c   1.000
_cell.angle_alpha   90.00
_cell.angle_beta   90.00
_cell.angle_gamma   90.00
#
_symmetry.space_group_name_H-M   'P 1'
#
loop_
_entity.id
_entity.type
_entity.pdbx_description
1 polymer ?
#
loop_
_entity_poly.entity_id
_entity_poly.type
_entity_poly.pdbx_seq_one_letter_code
_entity_poly.pdbx_strand_id
1 'polypeptide(L)'
;MAGTSTANGVGRFGATQRQDFWWIEILPVLTVLSAFGIYATFRAFEGKFYEWGPYLSPFYSPLIDPAHHWWPFSPALLILAGPLGFRATCYYYRKAYYRAFFLDPPACAVSERSQRPYRGETSFPFILQNVHRYFFYLALLFLCFLWYDAVRAFFFPGGFGIGVGSLVMLVNIVLLTTYTFSCHSLRHLVGGKLDCFSCTTFGPPRHAAWRWVSALNERHMLWAWLSLFSVGLTDLYIRLLSVGSLKDIRLL
;
A
#
# COMPACT_ATOMS: atom_id res chain seq x y z
N MET A 1 15.36 54.74 6.38
CA MET A 1 14.95 54.38 5.03
C MET A 1 14.70 52.87 5.01
N ALA A 2 13.44 52.47 5.14
CA ALA A 2 13.03 51.09 5.11
C ALA A 2 12.82 50.69 3.65
N GLY A 3 13.68 49.84 3.13
CA GLY A 3 13.54 49.28 1.79
C GLY A 3 12.37 48.33 1.74
N THR A 4 11.31 48.72 1.06
CA THR A 4 10.19 47.83 0.69
C THR A 4 10.71 46.77 -0.28
N SER A 5 11.00 45.59 0.25
CA SER A 5 11.21 44.43 -0.57
C SER A 5 9.90 44.04 -1.25
N THR A 6 9.75 44.41 -2.51
CA THR A 6 8.65 43.95 -3.36
C THR A 6 8.81 42.44 -3.60
N ALA A 7 8.03 41.67 -2.84
CA ALA A 7 7.86 40.23 -3.05
C ALA A 7 7.02 39.97 -4.32
N ASN A 8 7.56 40.27 -5.49
CA ASN A 8 7.01 39.92 -6.80
C ASN A 8 8.01 39.04 -7.57
N GLY A 9 8.29 37.86 -7.01
CA GLY A 9 8.99 36.79 -7.70
C GLY A 9 8.18 35.53 -7.53
N VAL A 10 7.11 35.41 -8.32
CA VAL A 10 6.50 34.10 -8.55
C VAL A 10 7.58 33.22 -9.15
N GLY A 11 8.22 32.40 -8.31
CA GLY A 11 9.38 31.62 -8.71
C GLY A 11 9.01 30.67 -9.84
N ARG A 12 9.81 30.68 -10.89
CA ARG A 12 9.71 29.70 -11.99
C ARG A 12 9.73 28.31 -11.36
N PHE A 13 8.85 27.39 -11.84
CA PHE A 13 8.86 25.98 -11.42
C PHE A 13 10.28 25.43 -11.33
N GLY A 14 10.59 24.80 -10.23
CA GLY A 14 11.92 24.24 -9.98
C GLY A 14 12.98 25.26 -9.52
N ALA A 15 12.63 26.57 -9.38
CA ALA A 15 13.56 27.56 -8.88
C ALA A 15 13.92 27.24 -7.41
N THR A 16 15.22 27.26 -7.11
CA THR A 16 15.76 26.93 -5.79
C THR A 16 17.14 27.52 -5.61
N GLN A 17 17.53 27.81 -4.39
CA GLN A 17 18.91 28.13 -4.02
C GLN A 17 19.71 26.88 -3.58
N ARG A 18 19.08 25.71 -3.58
CA ARG A 18 19.74 24.44 -3.25
C ARG A 18 20.73 24.07 -4.34
N GLN A 19 21.92 23.61 -3.93
CA GLN A 19 23.00 23.16 -4.83
C GLN A 19 23.11 21.63 -4.87
N ASP A 20 22.30 20.91 -4.03
CA ASP A 20 22.27 19.46 -3.97
C ASP A 20 21.36 18.87 -5.07
N PHE A 21 21.55 17.59 -5.34
CA PHE A 21 20.74 16.85 -6.31
C PHE A 21 19.38 16.42 -5.71
N TRP A 22 18.55 17.38 -5.32
CA TRP A 22 17.26 17.16 -4.67
C TRP A 22 16.30 16.23 -5.46
N TRP A 23 16.43 16.18 -6.77
CA TRP A 23 15.61 15.35 -7.66
C TRP A 23 15.94 13.86 -7.57
N ILE A 24 17.12 13.46 -7.07
CA ILE A 24 17.51 12.05 -6.90
C ILE A 24 16.53 11.32 -5.98
N GLU A 25 16.01 11.98 -4.95
CA GLU A 25 15.04 11.37 -4.03
C GLU A 25 13.71 11.03 -4.71
N ILE A 26 13.37 11.71 -5.80
CA ILE A 26 12.13 11.51 -6.56
C ILE A 26 12.22 10.28 -7.47
N LEU A 27 13.36 10.07 -8.11
CA LEU A 27 13.51 9.04 -9.14
C LEU A 27 13.21 7.61 -8.67
N PRO A 28 13.70 7.12 -7.52
CA PRO A 28 13.38 5.77 -7.04
C PRO A 28 11.88 5.61 -6.79
N VAL A 29 11.25 6.61 -6.19
CA VAL A 29 9.80 6.58 -5.91
C VAL A 29 9.01 6.54 -7.21
N LEU A 30 9.33 7.42 -8.16
CA LEU A 30 8.70 7.47 -9.47
C LEU A 30 8.85 6.14 -10.22
N THR A 31 10.07 5.61 -10.28
CA THR A 31 10.38 4.38 -11.00
C THR A 31 9.65 3.17 -10.39
N VAL A 32 9.75 2.99 -9.07
CA VAL A 32 9.16 1.82 -8.41
C VAL A 32 7.63 1.86 -8.45
N LEU A 33 7.02 3.02 -8.18
CA LEU A 33 5.56 3.13 -8.23
C LEU A 33 5.04 2.98 -9.67
N SER A 34 5.75 3.50 -10.67
CA SER A 34 5.39 3.29 -12.09
C SER A 34 5.52 1.83 -12.49
N ALA A 35 6.64 1.19 -12.15
CA ALA A 35 6.88 -0.22 -12.47
C ALA A 35 5.82 -1.11 -11.80
N PHE A 36 5.52 -0.87 -10.52
CA PHE A 36 4.48 -1.60 -9.82
C PHE A 36 3.10 -1.36 -10.43
N GLY A 37 2.76 -0.11 -10.77
CA GLY A 37 1.49 0.25 -11.39
C GLY A 37 1.30 -0.43 -12.76
N ILE A 38 2.33 -0.40 -13.61
CA ILE A 38 2.33 -1.08 -14.92
C ILE A 38 2.17 -2.59 -14.73
N TYR A 39 2.96 -3.19 -13.83
CA TYR A 39 2.91 -4.61 -13.54
C TYR A 39 1.52 -5.03 -13.01
N ALA A 40 0.99 -4.35 -12.00
CA ALA A 40 -0.31 -4.65 -11.42
C ALA A 40 -1.45 -4.50 -12.44
N THR A 41 -1.38 -3.48 -13.30
CA THR A 41 -2.34 -3.28 -14.40
C THR A 41 -2.26 -4.42 -15.40
N PHE A 42 -1.06 -4.79 -15.85
CA PHE A 42 -0.88 -5.94 -16.74
C PHE A 42 -1.48 -7.21 -16.11
N ARG A 43 -1.18 -7.51 -14.86
CA ARG A 43 -1.70 -8.67 -14.15
C ARG A 43 -3.22 -8.63 -14.00
N ALA A 44 -3.79 -7.46 -13.73
CA ALA A 44 -5.24 -7.29 -13.60
C ALA A 44 -5.99 -7.64 -14.90
N PHE A 45 -5.40 -7.39 -16.07
CA PHE A 45 -6.00 -7.70 -17.37
C PHE A 45 -5.63 -9.08 -17.91
N GLU A 46 -4.53 -9.70 -17.45
CA GLU A 46 -4.06 -10.98 -17.97
C GLU A 46 -5.07 -12.12 -17.73
N GLY A 47 -5.71 -12.17 -16.56
CA GLY A 47 -6.77 -13.12 -16.22
C GLY A 47 -6.36 -14.59 -16.16
N LYS A 48 -5.06 -14.90 -16.07
CA LYS A 48 -4.48 -16.26 -16.06
C LYS A 48 -3.14 -16.31 -15.33
N PHE A 49 -2.64 -17.52 -15.11
CA PHE A 49 -1.36 -17.77 -14.42
C PHE A 49 -1.34 -17.17 -13.02
N TYR A 50 -2.46 -17.21 -12.32
CA TYR A 50 -2.61 -16.66 -10.97
C TYR A 50 -2.63 -17.72 -9.87
N GLU A 51 -2.58 -19.00 -10.23
CA GLU A 51 -2.55 -20.12 -9.29
C GLU A 51 -1.54 -21.18 -9.72
N TRP A 52 -0.97 -21.89 -8.76
CA TRP A 52 -0.11 -23.05 -8.95
C TRP A 52 -0.12 -23.93 -7.70
N GLY A 53 -0.59 -25.18 -7.82
CA GLY A 53 -0.73 -26.09 -6.68
C GLY A 53 -1.59 -25.48 -5.58
N PRO A 54 -1.08 -25.34 -4.33
CA PRO A 54 -1.83 -24.71 -3.25
C PRO A 54 -1.69 -23.18 -3.20
N TYR A 55 -0.93 -22.57 -4.12
CA TYR A 55 -0.62 -21.14 -4.11
C TYR A 55 -1.60 -20.34 -4.98
N LEU A 56 -2.17 -19.28 -4.40
CA LEU A 56 -3.02 -18.32 -5.09
C LEU A 56 -2.37 -16.94 -5.04
N SER A 57 -2.33 -16.27 -6.19
CA SER A 57 -1.82 -14.89 -6.28
C SER A 57 -2.64 -13.94 -5.41
N PRO A 58 -1.98 -13.06 -4.62
CA PRO A 58 -2.68 -12.06 -3.83
C PRO A 58 -3.49 -11.05 -4.67
N PHE A 59 -3.24 -10.94 -5.97
CA PHE A 59 -4.02 -10.10 -6.89
C PHE A 59 -5.36 -10.74 -7.28
N TYR A 60 -5.51 -12.04 -7.06
CA TYR A 60 -6.69 -12.82 -7.39
C TYR A 60 -7.35 -13.44 -6.14
N SER A 61 -7.00 -12.97 -4.95
CA SER A 61 -7.59 -13.41 -3.68
C SER A 61 -8.64 -12.40 -3.17
N PRO A 62 -9.86 -12.85 -2.82
CA PRO A 62 -10.37 -14.22 -2.86
C PRO A 62 -10.58 -14.73 -4.28
N LEU A 63 -10.40 -16.04 -4.48
CA LEU A 63 -10.62 -16.66 -5.79
C LEU A 63 -12.09 -16.50 -6.19
N ILE A 64 -12.34 -15.77 -7.26
CA ILE A 64 -13.66 -15.61 -7.86
C ILE A 64 -13.69 -16.44 -9.14
N ASP A 65 -14.54 -17.46 -9.16
CA ASP A 65 -14.68 -18.36 -10.33
C ASP A 65 -15.17 -17.58 -11.56
N PRO A 66 -14.38 -17.54 -12.64
CA PRO A 66 -14.78 -16.85 -13.87
C PRO A 66 -16.07 -17.37 -14.48
N ALA A 67 -16.43 -18.63 -14.24
CA ALA A 67 -17.62 -19.24 -14.81
C ALA A 67 -18.93 -18.80 -14.12
N HIS A 68 -18.87 -18.28 -12.90
CA HIS A 68 -20.05 -17.98 -12.07
C HIS A 68 -20.21 -16.51 -11.72
N HIS A 69 -19.36 -15.61 -12.24
CA HIS A 69 -19.53 -14.18 -11.96
C HIS A 69 -20.21 -13.44 -13.10
N TRP A 70 -21.00 -12.44 -12.75
CA TRP A 70 -21.72 -11.56 -13.68
C TRP A 70 -20.81 -10.54 -14.38
N TRP A 71 -19.56 -10.41 -13.91
CA TRP A 71 -18.59 -9.42 -14.36
C TRP A 71 -17.82 -9.91 -15.60
N PRO A 72 -17.87 -9.21 -16.75
CA PRO A 72 -17.29 -9.69 -18.00
C PRO A 72 -15.76 -9.57 -18.09
N PHE A 73 -15.14 -8.90 -17.10
CA PHE A 73 -13.69 -8.67 -17.08
C PHE A 73 -13.00 -9.55 -16.04
N SER A 74 -11.67 -9.46 -15.97
CA SER A 74 -10.89 -10.18 -14.97
C SER A 74 -11.36 -9.85 -13.54
N PRO A 75 -11.55 -10.86 -12.68
CA PRO A 75 -11.89 -10.67 -11.26
C PRO A 75 -10.90 -9.80 -10.50
N ALA A 76 -9.63 -9.80 -10.90
CA ALA A 76 -8.59 -8.98 -10.29
C ALA A 76 -8.91 -7.48 -10.32
N LEU A 77 -9.65 -6.99 -11.31
CA LEU A 77 -10.06 -5.58 -11.37
C LEU A 77 -10.95 -5.19 -10.19
N LEU A 78 -11.86 -6.08 -9.77
CA LEU A 78 -12.71 -5.87 -8.60
C LEU A 78 -11.90 -6.01 -7.31
N ILE A 79 -11.08 -7.05 -7.23
CA ILE A 79 -10.28 -7.37 -6.05
C ILE A 79 -9.30 -6.24 -5.76
N LEU A 80 -8.54 -5.79 -6.77
CA LEU A 80 -7.51 -4.78 -6.60
C LEU A 80 -8.05 -3.40 -6.25
N ALA A 81 -9.33 -3.10 -6.53
CA ALA A 81 -9.94 -1.83 -6.16
C ALA A 81 -9.85 -1.52 -4.65
N GLY A 82 -10.02 -2.54 -3.80
CA GLY A 82 -9.90 -2.41 -2.35
C GLY A 82 -8.48 -2.09 -1.88
N PRO A 83 -7.48 -2.97 -2.10
CA PRO A 83 -6.09 -2.72 -1.75
C PRO A 83 -5.49 -1.48 -2.42
N LEU A 84 -5.84 -1.20 -3.68
CA LEU A 84 -5.41 0.01 -4.38
C LEU A 84 -5.99 1.26 -3.72
N GLY A 85 -7.28 1.26 -3.42
CA GLY A 85 -7.94 2.35 -2.71
C GLY A 85 -7.34 2.61 -1.33
N PHE A 86 -7.00 1.55 -0.59
CA PHE A 86 -6.33 1.67 0.69
C PHE A 86 -4.94 2.31 0.58
N ARG A 87 -4.14 1.92 -0.43
CA ARG A 87 -2.83 2.53 -0.69
C ARG A 87 -2.97 3.95 -1.24
N ALA A 88 -3.84 4.19 -2.21
CA ALA A 88 -4.01 5.49 -2.84
C ALA A 88 -4.50 6.57 -1.88
N THR A 89 -5.34 6.20 -0.91
CA THR A 89 -5.84 7.12 0.12
C THR A 89 -4.93 7.21 1.35
N CYS A 90 -3.90 6.38 1.45
CA CYS A 90 -2.92 6.44 2.53
C CYS A 90 -2.14 7.75 2.50
N TYR A 91 -2.03 8.42 3.65
CA TYR A 91 -1.32 9.70 3.75
C TYR A 91 0.14 9.62 3.30
N TYR A 92 0.82 8.51 3.60
CA TYR A 92 2.18 8.29 3.16
C TYR A 92 2.29 8.16 1.63
N TYR A 93 1.47 7.30 1.01
CA TYR A 93 1.48 7.16 -0.45
C TYR A 93 1.05 8.45 -1.16
N ARG A 94 0.09 9.19 -0.59
CA ARG A 94 -0.25 10.52 -1.08
C ARG A 94 0.98 11.39 -1.18
N LYS A 95 1.74 11.54 -0.10
CA LYS A 95 2.99 12.31 -0.09
C LYS A 95 3.96 11.83 -1.17
N ALA A 96 4.11 10.50 -1.32
CA ALA A 96 5.01 9.91 -2.29
C ALA A 96 4.61 10.26 -3.74
N TYR A 97 3.35 10.03 -4.12
CA TYR A 97 2.93 10.31 -5.49
C TYR A 97 2.75 11.82 -5.78
N TYR A 98 2.39 12.66 -4.82
CA TYR A 98 2.39 14.11 -5.02
C TYR A 98 3.78 14.63 -5.33
N ARG A 99 4.79 14.21 -4.58
CA ARG A 99 6.18 14.60 -4.86
C ARG A 99 6.69 14.04 -6.17
N ALA A 100 6.46 12.76 -6.44
CA ALA A 100 7.06 12.07 -7.57
C ALA A 100 6.34 12.31 -8.90
N PHE A 101 5.01 12.36 -8.92
CA PHE A 101 4.24 12.48 -10.16
C PHE A 101 3.69 13.88 -10.41
N PHE A 102 3.30 14.59 -9.36
CA PHE A 102 2.74 15.94 -9.51
C PHE A 102 3.76 17.05 -9.25
N LEU A 103 4.90 16.73 -8.62
CA LEU A 103 5.96 17.69 -8.26
C LEU A 103 5.42 18.84 -7.38
N ASP A 104 4.58 18.51 -6.40
CA ASP A 104 3.80 19.44 -5.58
C ASP A 104 3.92 19.11 -4.07
N PRO A 105 4.91 19.64 -3.36
CA PRO A 105 6.16 20.23 -3.85
C PRO A 105 7.16 19.15 -4.32
N PRO A 106 8.05 19.46 -5.27
CA PRO A 106 9.06 18.48 -5.71
C PRO A 106 10.08 18.16 -4.60
N ALA A 107 10.51 19.18 -3.84
CA ALA A 107 11.37 19.06 -2.66
C ALA A 107 11.21 20.29 -1.76
N CYS A 108 11.75 20.23 -0.52
CA CYS A 108 11.81 21.40 0.34
C CYS A 108 12.63 22.51 -0.32
N ALA A 109 12.18 23.77 -0.21
CA ALA A 109 12.81 24.95 -0.79
C ALA A 109 12.96 24.93 -2.33
N VAL A 110 12.16 24.12 -3.02
CA VAL A 110 12.06 24.11 -4.48
C VAL A 110 10.67 24.57 -4.88
N SER A 111 10.59 25.53 -5.82
CA SER A 111 9.33 26.13 -6.25
C SER A 111 8.40 25.12 -6.89
N GLU A 112 7.14 25.13 -6.45
CA GLU A 112 6.08 24.22 -6.87
C GLU A 112 5.60 24.53 -8.29
N ARG A 113 4.96 23.53 -8.90
CA ARG A 113 4.31 23.69 -10.20
C ARG A 113 2.99 24.46 -10.06
N SER A 114 2.27 24.22 -8.96
CA SER A 114 0.97 24.83 -8.70
C SER A 114 1.07 25.87 -7.60
N GLN A 115 0.58 27.08 -7.88
CA GLN A 115 0.49 28.17 -6.89
C GLN A 115 -0.89 28.23 -6.23
N ARG A 116 -1.66 27.14 -6.34
CA ARG A 116 -2.99 27.12 -5.72
C ARG A 116 -2.86 27.10 -4.21
N PRO A 117 -3.60 27.96 -3.49
CA PRO A 117 -3.58 27.92 -2.03
C PRO A 117 -4.09 26.56 -1.55
N TYR A 118 -3.35 25.93 -0.63
CA TYR A 118 -3.80 24.70 0.02
C TYR A 118 -5.07 24.96 0.83
N ARG A 119 -6.14 24.26 0.49
CA ARG A 119 -7.46 24.37 1.15
C ARG A 119 -7.77 23.18 2.05
N GLY A 120 -6.76 22.40 2.42
CA GLY A 120 -6.95 21.18 3.20
C GLY A 120 -7.60 20.06 2.39
N GLU A 121 -8.24 19.12 3.09
CA GLU A 121 -8.88 17.94 2.51
C GLU A 121 -10.39 18.17 2.30
N THR A 122 -10.77 19.37 1.88
CA THR A 122 -12.17 19.77 1.65
C THR A 122 -12.56 19.76 0.17
N SER A 123 -11.59 19.66 -0.74
CA SER A 123 -11.81 19.69 -2.18
C SER A 123 -11.11 18.52 -2.87
N PHE A 124 -11.60 18.16 -4.08
CA PHE A 124 -10.96 17.16 -4.91
C PHE A 124 -9.56 17.63 -5.37
N PRO A 125 -8.52 16.77 -5.41
CA PRO A 125 -8.56 15.34 -5.08
C PRO A 125 -8.34 15.00 -3.59
N PHE A 126 -8.00 15.98 -2.74
CA PHE A 126 -7.62 15.75 -1.34
C PHE A 126 -8.76 15.18 -0.48
N ILE A 127 -10.02 15.50 -0.81
CA ILE A 127 -11.20 14.97 -0.12
C ILE A 127 -11.26 13.44 -0.15
N LEU A 128 -10.63 12.79 -1.14
CA LEU A 128 -10.55 11.34 -1.22
C LEU A 128 -9.79 10.70 -0.05
N GLN A 129 -8.95 11.47 0.65
CA GLN A 129 -8.25 10.99 1.83
C GLN A 129 -9.21 10.67 3.00
N ASN A 130 -10.36 11.32 3.03
CA ASN A 130 -11.36 11.13 4.08
C ASN A 130 -12.02 9.74 4.00
N VAL A 131 -11.98 9.08 2.84
CA VAL A 131 -12.50 7.71 2.68
C VAL A 131 -11.49 6.62 3.06
N HIS A 132 -10.27 6.97 3.45
CA HIS A 132 -9.23 6.01 3.82
C HIS A 132 -9.66 5.03 4.92
N ARG A 133 -10.47 5.47 5.87
CA ARG A 133 -11.01 4.62 6.93
C ARG A 133 -11.91 3.50 6.40
N TYR A 134 -12.68 3.75 5.36
CA TYR A 134 -13.52 2.73 4.73
C TYR A 134 -12.67 1.70 4.00
N PHE A 135 -11.65 2.16 3.27
CA PHE A 135 -10.67 1.25 2.66
C PHE A 135 -9.85 0.47 3.69
N PHE A 136 -9.63 1.03 4.87
CA PHE A 136 -9.00 0.28 5.98
C PHE A 136 -9.86 -0.92 6.42
N TYR A 137 -11.17 -0.75 6.58
CA TYR A 137 -12.07 -1.87 6.90
C TYR A 137 -12.09 -2.92 5.79
N LEU A 138 -12.09 -2.48 4.54
CA LEU A 138 -11.99 -3.37 3.40
C LEU A 138 -10.65 -4.11 3.37
N ALA A 139 -9.55 -3.43 3.70
CA ALA A 139 -8.23 -4.06 3.81
C ALA A 139 -8.18 -5.13 4.90
N LEU A 140 -8.85 -4.92 6.05
CA LEU A 140 -8.99 -5.96 7.09
C LEU A 140 -9.73 -7.21 6.56
N LEU A 141 -10.78 -7.01 5.77
CA LEU A 141 -11.49 -8.13 5.13
C LEU A 141 -10.57 -8.89 4.17
N PHE A 142 -9.83 -8.18 3.31
CA PHE A 142 -8.87 -8.81 2.41
C PHE A 142 -7.75 -9.56 3.14
N LEU A 143 -7.30 -9.04 4.28
CA LEU A 143 -6.32 -9.77 5.11
C LEU A 143 -6.84 -11.13 5.58
N CYS A 144 -8.13 -11.25 5.90
CA CYS A 144 -8.70 -12.55 6.28
C CYS A 144 -8.60 -13.57 5.14
N PHE A 145 -8.92 -13.18 3.91
CA PHE A 145 -8.76 -14.06 2.75
C PHE A 145 -7.29 -14.42 2.48
N LEU A 146 -6.41 -13.45 2.52
CA LEU A 146 -4.97 -13.66 2.29
C LEU A 146 -4.33 -14.52 3.38
N TRP A 147 -4.77 -14.42 4.64
CA TRP A 147 -4.34 -15.34 5.70
C TRP A 147 -4.83 -16.77 5.44
N TYR A 148 -6.07 -16.93 5.00
CA TYR A 148 -6.59 -18.22 4.60
C TYR A 148 -5.73 -18.84 3.48
N ASP A 149 -5.42 -18.08 2.43
CA ASP A 149 -4.59 -18.55 1.33
C ASP A 149 -3.15 -18.87 1.77
N ALA A 150 -2.57 -18.07 2.66
CA ALA A 150 -1.25 -18.32 3.20
C ALA A 150 -1.20 -19.61 4.05
N VAL A 151 -2.26 -19.91 4.80
CA VAL A 151 -2.39 -21.18 5.53
C VAL A 151 -2.59 -22.33 4.55
N ARG A 152 -3.47 -22.17 3.55
CA ARG A 152 -3.69 -23.16 2.49
C ARG A 152 -2.42 -23.52 1.73
N ALA A 153 -1.49 -22.56 1.59
CA ALA A 153 -0.21 -22.74 0.92
C ALA A 153 0.70 -23.82 1.55
N PHE A 154 0.38 -24.32 2.74
CA PHE A 154 1.09 -25.42 3.40
C PHE A 154 0.42 -26.79 3.18
N PHE A 155 -0.71 -26.85 2.50
CA PHE A 155 -1.46 -28.09 2.27
C PHE A 155 -1.42 -28.46 0.79
N PHE A 156 -0.54 -29.41 0.47
CA PHE A 156 -0.40 -29.98 -0.86
C PHE A 156 -1.32 -31.20 -1.04
N PRO A 157 -1.51 -31.70 -2.26
CA PRO A 157 -2.31 -32.92 -2.49
C PRO A 157 -1.85 -34.15 -1.69
N GLY A 158 -0.55 -34.18 -1.30
CA GLY A 158 0.01 -35.25 -0.46
C GLY A 158 -0.03 -34.99 1.05
N GLY A 159 -0.66 -33.90 1.51
CA GLY A 159 -0.73 -33.51 2.92
C GLY A 159 0.02 -32.22 3.25
N PHE A 160 0.33 -32.04 4.52
CA PHE A 160 1.10 -30.88 4.99
C PHE A 160 2.53 -30.90 4.41
N GLY A 161 3.01 -29.75 3.96
CA GLY A 161 4.36 -29.60 3.44
C GLY A 161 4.79 -28.13 3.46
N ILE A 162 6.07 -27.89 3.31
CA ILE A 162 6.67 -26.56 3.27
C ILE A 162 7.43 -26.42 1.95
N GLY A 163 6.96 -25.53 1.09
CA GLY A 163 7.65 -25.12 -0.12
C GLY A 163 8.19 -23.68 0.02
N VAL A 164 9.06 -23.28 -0.89
CA VAL A 164 9.51 -21.89 -0.96
C VAL A 164 8.31 -20.95 -1.17
N GLY A 165 7.35 -21.35 -2.01
CA GLY A 165 6.12 -20.61 -2.22
C GLY A 165 5.29 -20.43 -0.94
N SER A 166 5.21 -21.45 -0.07
CA SER A 166 4.53 -21.33 1.23
C SER A 166 5.17 -20.24 2.09
N LEU A 167 6.51 -20.19 2.14
CA LEU A 167 7.24 -19.15 2.88
C LEU A 167 7.08 -17.76 2.27
N VAL A 168 7.10 -17.66 0.95
CA VAL A 168 6.87 -16.40 0.22
C VAL A 168 5.48 -15.85 0.55
N MET A 169 4.44 -16.68 0.52
CA MET A 169 3.08 -16.28 0.88
C MET A 169 2.96 -15.88 2.35
N LEU A 170 3.62 -16.62 3.26
CA LEU A 170 3.62 -16.29 4.68
C LEU A 170 4.30 -14.94 4.94
N VAL A 171 5.47 -14.69 4.37
CA VAL A 171 6.18 -13.41 4.50
C VAL A 171 5.32 -12.28 3.94
N ASN A 172 4.69 -12.49 2.80
CA ASN A 172 3.81 -11.49 2.19
C ASN A 172 2.66 -11.10 3.12
N ILE A 173 1.93 -12.08 3.68
CA ILE A 173 0.79 -11.75 4.52
C ILE A 173 1.21 -11.10 5.84
N VAL A 174 2.35 -11.49 6.41
CA VAL A 174 2.90 -10.83 7.61
C VAL A 174 3.22 -9.36 7.31
N LEU A 175 3.88 -9.07 6.20
CA LEU A 175 4.20 -7.70 5.80
C LEU A 175 2.95 -6.86 5.48
N LEU A 176 1.96 -7.44 4.81
CA LEU A 176 0.67 -6.77 4.55
C LEU A 176 -0.10 -6.50 5.84
N THR A 177 -0.09 -7.45 6.78
CA THR A 177 -0.69 -7.28 8.11
C THR A 177 0.00 -6.15 8.87
N THR A 178 1.33 -6.15 8.89
CA THR A 178 2.12 -5.12 9.57
C THR A 178 1.87 -3.73 8.95
N TYR A 179 1.82 -3.64 7.62
CA TYR A 179 1.46 -2.40 6.93
C TYR A 179 0.06 -1.92 7.31
N THR A 180 -0.94 -2.81 7.30
CA THR A 180 -2.33 -2.45 7.62
C THR A 180 -2.46 -2.04 9.08
N PHE A 181 -1.81 -2.73 10.01
CA PHE A 181 -1.88 -2.44 11.44
C PHE A 181 -1.01 -1.24 11.86
N SER A 182 -0.03 -0.86 11.07
CA SER A 182 0.72 0.38 11.26
C SER A 182 -0.05 1.62 10.79
N CYS A 183 -1.26 1.46 10.23
CA CYS A 183 -2.03 2.54 9.65
C CYS A 183 -2.49 3.56 10.72
N HIS A 184 -2.40 4.84 10.34
CA HIS A 184 -2.89 5.95 11.17
C HIS A 184 -4.39 5.83 11.50
N SER A 185 -5.20 5.26 10.60
CA SER A 185 -6.62 5.01 10.84
C SER A 185 -6.85 4.07 12.02
N LEU A 186 -6.08 2.96 12.12
CA LEU A 186 -6.17 2.06 13.26
C LEU A 186 -5.75 2.74 14.56
N ARG A 187 -4.64 3.48 14.53
CA ARG A 187 -4.18 4.25 15.70
C ARG A 187 -5.26 5.19 16.22
N HIS A 188 -5.97 5.87 15.31
CA HIS A 188 -7.07 6.77 15.65
C HIS A 188 -8.29 6.01 16.18
N LEU A 189 -8.62 4.85 15.63
CA LEU A 189 -9.74 4.02 16.09
C LEU A 189 -9.51 3.48 17.49
N VAL A 190 -8.29 3.04 17.80
CA VAL A 190 -7.95 2.44 19.10
C VAL A 190 -7.91 3.48 20.20
N GLY A 191 -7.30 4.64 19.97
CA GLY A 191 -7.07 5.59 21.05
C GLY A 191 -7.00 7.07 20.68
N GLY A 192 -6.96 7.43 19.39
CA GLY A 192 -6.78 8.81 18.94
C GLY A 192 -7.97 9.75 19.21
N LYS A 193 -9.09 9.24 19.73
CA LYS A 193 -10.26 10.04 20.13
C LYS A 193 -10.38 10.22 21.66
N LEU A 194 -9.41 9.72 22.41
CA LEU A 194 -9.46 9.75 23.87
C LEU A 194 -8.49 10.76 24.42
N ASP A 195 -9.00 11.68 25.22
CA ASP A 195 -8.19 12.62 25.99
C ASP A 195 -7.71 12.02 27.33
N CYS A 196 -8.45 11.00 27.82
CA CYS A 196 -8.16 10.32 29.07
C CYS A 196 -8.44 8.82 28.95
N PHE A 197 -7.38 7.99 28.96
CA PHE A 197 -7.56 6.53 28.95
C PHE A 197 -8.05 5.95 30.28
N SER A 198 -7.65 6.54 31.41
CA SER A 198 -8.09 6.10 32.73
C SER A 198 -9.56 6.41 33.01
N CYS A 199 -10.16 7.32 32.23
CA CYS A 199 -11.54 7.76 32.39
C CYS A 199 -12.53 6.92 31.57
N THR A 200 -12.08 5.91 30.82
CA THR A 200 -12.94 5.13 29.91
C THR A 200 -12.99 3.65 30.29
N THR A 201 -14.12 3.01 29.96
CA THR A 201 -14.24 1.54 30.03
C THR A 201 -13.19 0.90 29.12
N PHE A 202 -12.48 -0.11 29.63
CA PHE A 202 -11.36 -0.76 28.94
C PHE A 202 -10.18 0.18 28.62
N GLY A 203 -9.97 1.23 29.42
CA GLY A 203 -8.86 2.18 29.26
C GLY A 203 -7.47 1.53 29.19
N PRO A 204 -7.06 0.70 30.16
CA PRO A 204 -5.75 0.07 30.13
C PRO A 204 -5.47 -0.79 28.90
N PRO A 205 -6.32 -1.73 28.45
CA PRO A 205 -6.09 -2.50 27.24
C PRO A 205 -6.14 -1.65 25.96
N ARG A 206 -6.97 -0.61 25.89
CA ARG A 206 -6.98 0.33 24.79
C ARG A 206 -5.68 1.13 24.72
N HIS A 207 -5.13 1.57 25.85
CA HIS A 207 -3.85 2.25 25.90
C HIS A 207 -2.71 1.32 25.47
N ALA A 208 -2.70 0.07 25.92
CA ALA A 208 -1.72 -0.92 25.49
C ALA A 208 -1.75 -1.15 23.97
N ALA A 209 -2.95 -1.34 23.41
CA ALA A 209 -3.16 -1.49 21.97
C ALA A 209 -2.73 -0.23 21.20
N TRP A 210 -3.05 0.97 21.71
CA TRP A 210 -2.64 2.23 21.10
C TRP A 210 -1.10 2.41 21.10
N ARG A 211 -0.44 2.03 22.17
CA ARG A 211 1.05 2.04 22.25
C ARG A 211 1.65 1.11 21.19
N TRP A 212 1.14 -0.10 21.09
CA TRP A 212 1.61 -1.07 20.11
C TRP A 212 1.42 -0.57 18.67
N VAL A 213 0.22 -0.09 18.32
CA VAL A 213 -0.06 0.49 17.01
C VAL A 213 0.82 1.72 16.75
N SER A 214 1.09 2.55 17.78
CA SER A 214 1.95 3.72 17.65
C SER A 214 3.39 3.33 17.31
N ALA A 215 3.93 2.31 17.95
CA ALA A 215 5.27 1.80 17.66
C ALA A 215 5.38 1.27 16.20
N LEU A 216 4.35 0.57 15.70
CA LEU A 216 4.29 0.17 14.30
C LEU A 216 4.17 1.38 13.36
N ASN A 217 3.38 2.39 13.74
CA ASN A 217 3.12 3.58 12.93
C ASN A 217 4.37 4.44 12.73
N GLU A 218 5.31 4.47 13.68
CA GLU A 218 6.59 5.17 13.53
C GLU A 218 7.35 4.72 12.28
N ARG A 219 7.22 3.45 11.90
CA ARG A 219 7.87 2.86 10.73
C ARG A 219 6.89 2.56 9.58
N HIS A 220 5.76 3.25 9.54
CA HIS A 220 4.72 3.01 8.53
C HIS A 220 5.24 3.09 7.09
N MET A 221 6.14 4.01 6.81
CA MET A 221 6.80 4.14 5.51
C MET A 221 7.57 2.87 5.12
N LEU A 222 8.32 2.29 6.05
CA LEU A 222 9.06 1.04 5.82
C LEU A 222 8.10 -0.10 5.48
N TRP A 223 7.05 -0.28 6.28
CA TRP A 223 6.04 -1.32 6.05
C TRP A 223 5.29 -1.13 4.74
N ALA A 224 5.04 0.13 4.35
CA ALA A 224 4.42 0.46 3.07
C ALA A 224 5.28 -0.04 1.88
N TRP A 225 6.59 0.20 1.90
CA TRP A 225 7.50 -0.25 0.85
C TRP A 225 7.72 -1.76 0.87
N LEU A 226 8.01 -2.36 2.03
CA LEU A 226 8.24 -3.80 2.15
C LEU A 226 7.02 -4.60 1.68
N SER A 227 5.81 -4.19 2.08
CA SER A 227 4.58 -4.86 1.65
C SER A 227 4.27 -4.65 0.16
N LEU A 228 4.68 -3.53 -0.44
CA LEU A 228 4.52 -3.28 -1.87
C LEU A 228 5.41 -4.23 -2.69
N PHE A 229 6.68 -4.31 -2.32
CA PHE A 229 7.61 -5.24 -2.98
C PHE A 229 7.18 -6.70 -2.77
N SER A 230 6.81 -7.06 -1.55
CA SER A 230 6.40 -8.42 -1.22
C SER A 230 5.20 -8.87 -2.03
N VAL A 231 4.15 -8.06 -2.13
CA VAL A 231 2.94 -8.45 -2.86
C VAL A 231 3.20 -8.61 -4.37
N GLY A 232 4.02 -7.72 -4.95
CA GLY A 232 4.42 -7.85 -6.35
C GLY A 232 5.31 -9.07 -6.62
N LEU A 233 6.28 -9.32 -5.75
CA LEU A 233 7.18 -10.48 -5.87
C LEU A 233 6.45 -11.80 -5.63
N THR A 234 5.48 -11.84 -4.73
CA THR A 234 4.65 -13.03 -4.49
C THR A 234 3.81 -13.37 -5.71
N ASP A 235 3.14 -12.38 -6.31
CA ASP A 235 2.40 -12.61 -7.55
C ASP A 235 3.33 -13.05 -8.69
N LEU A 236 4.48 -12.38 -8.85
CA LEU A 236 5.46 -12.76 -9.87
C LEU A 236 5.98 -14.18 -9.66
N TYR A 237 6.26 -14.58 -8.41
CA TYR A 237 6.71 -15.93 -8.09
C TYR A 237 5.67 -16.99 -8.51
N ILE A 238 4.41 -16.79 -8.12
CA ILE A 238 3.32 -17.71 -8.47
C ILE A 238 3.10 -17.75 -9.98
N ARG A 239 3.18 -16.61 -10.64
CA ARG A 239 3.09 -16.53 -12.11
C ARG A 239 4.19 -17.33 -12.80
N LEU A 240 5.44 -17.20 -12.35
CA LEU A 240 6.57 -17.94 -12.92
C LEU A 240 6.45 -19.45 -12.70
N LEU A 241 5.91 -19.89 -11.57
CA LEU A 241 5.56 -21.29 -11.33
C LEU A 241 4.46 -21.78 -12.29
N SER A 242 3.40 -20.98 -12.42
CA SER A 242 2.24 -21.33 -13.25
C SER A 242 2.58 -21.41 -14.75
N VAL A 243 3.48 -20.54 -15.24
CA VAL A 243 3.98 -20.57 -16.61
C VAL A 243 5.00 -21.69 -16.83
N GLY A 244 5.53 -22.30 -15.75
CA GLY A 244 6.55 -23.35 -15.83
C GLY A 244 7.99 -22.85 -16.01
N SER A 245 8.21 -21.54 -15.88
CA SER A 245 9.56 -20.94 -15.96
C SER A 245 10.39 -21.18 -14.68
N LEU A 246 9.73 -21.46 -13.57
CA LEU A 246 10.33 -21.76 -12.27
C LEU A 246 9.74 -23.05 -11.73
N LYS A 247 10.51 -23.76 -10.93
CA LYS A 247 10.04 -24.92 -10.16
C LYS A 247 10.08 -24.58 -8.68
N ASP A 248 9.00 -24.89 -7.97
CA ASP A 248 8.97 -24.72 -6.52
C ASP A 248 9.89 -25.77 -5.85
N ILE A 249 10.64 -25.34 -4.85
CA ILE A 249 11.51 -26.20 -4.06
C ILE A 249 10.75 -26.60 -2.82
N ARG A 250 10.47 -27.88 -2.69
CA ARG A 250 9.93 -28.45 -1.45
C ARG A 250 11.04 -28.63 -0.42
N LEU A 251 10.78 -28.14 0.79
CA LEU A 251 11.67 -28.26 1.94
C LEU A 251 11.21 -29.39 2.87
N LEU A 252 9.90 -29.68 2.86
CA LEU A 252 9.26 -30.75 3.63
C LEU A 252 8.02 -31.29 2.90
#